data_f70f33eacc98530ff3fd7ada32268362
#
_entry.id   f70f33eacc98530ff3fd7ada32268362
#
_cell.length_a   1.000
_cell.length_b   1.000
_cell.length_c   1.000
_cell.angle_alpha   90.00
_cell.angle_beta   90.00
_cell.angle_gamma   90.00
#
_symmetry.space_group_name_H-M   'P 1'
#
loop_
_entity.id
_entity.type
_entity.pdbx_description
1 polymer ?
#
loop_
_entity_poly.entity_id
_entity_poly.type
_entity_poly.pdbx_seq_one_letter_code
_entity_poly.pdbx_strand_id
1 'polypeptide(L)'
;VCRKEFEERSGSVCPEDEKNLNRVFPGNPNGTRMDRLAYEVVQKLHSVADYYIDLHSGDDYEQLTPYIYYAGCADEDVVRMSRKMAEQADVPYMVKSNVASGGSYNYAAACGIPSVLIERGQMGSWSPEEVHSTRKDVRNILCALGVYDGMRSYSNYYPMEIEDVRYQSASVSGLWYPAKKPGDIIKVGEYLGCVKDYEGNILETSLSDLNGVVLYQAGSLQVIKDGPMITYGSFSRRKDERKEKITNYWAKRSDSFMEQRRAELHSDMADKWLKEIGTFLPDGKLRILDVGCGAGFFSILLAKLGHEVTGIDLTPDMIIHSRELAKEENASCTFEVMDAENPDFPDGTFDVIV
;
A
#
# COMPACT_ATOMS: atom_id res chain seq x y z
N VAL A 1 -25.62 4.35 -3.65
CA VAL A 1 -25.73 4.69 -5.08
C VAL A 1 -27.05 5.41 -5.32
N CYS A 2 -27.00 6.63 -5.81
CA CYS A 2 -28.20 7.31 -6.24
C CYS A 2 -28.58 6.80 -7.64
N ARG A 3 -29.74 6.19 -7.75
CA ARG A 3 -30.18 5.54 -8.99
C ARG A 3 -30.28 6.52 -10.16
N LYS A 4 -30.71 7.77 -9.91
CA LYS A 4 -30.87 8.79 -10.93
C LYS A 4 -29.53 9.24 -11.50
N GLU A 5 -28.52 9.46 -10.67
CA GLU A 5 -27.16 9.77 -11.10
C GLU A 5 -26.59 8.67 -11.98
N PHE A 6 -26.81 7.42 -11.59
CA PHE A 6 -26.39 6.26 -12.36
C PHE A 6 -27.10 6.18 -13.73
N GLU A 7 -28.43 6.37 -13.76
CA GLU A 7 -29.23 6.30 -14.99
C GLU A 7 -28.93 7.47 -15.95
N GLU A 8 -28.67 8.66 -15.42
CA GLU A 8 -28.34 9.87 -16.19
C GLU A 8 -26.86 10.02 -16.51
N ARG A 9 -25.99 9.11 -16.00
CA ARG A 9 -24.51 9.17 -16.14
C ARG A 9 -23.92 10.51 -15.73
N SER A 10 -24.38 11.07 -14.64
CA SER A 10 -23.90 12.36 -14.11
C SER A 10 -22.67 12.23 -13.22
N GLY A 11 -22.02 11.06 -13.21
CA GLY A 11 -20.85 10.78 -12.39
C GLY A 11 -21.18 10.79 -10.90
N SER A 12 -20.39 11.50 -10.11
CA SER A 12 -20.58 11.60 -8.66
C SER A 12 -21.49 12.75 -8.21
N VAL A 13 -22.13 13.47 -9.15
CA VAL A 13 -22.91 14.66 -8.89
C VAL A 13 -24.40 14.43 -9.19
N CYS A 14 -25.25 14.74 -8.22
CA CYS A 14 -26.69 14.64 -8.38
C CYS A 14 -27.20 15.68 -9.40
N PRO A 15 -27.93 15.25 -10.48
CA PRO A 15 -28.43 16.18 -11.50
C PRO A 15 -29.44 17.20 -11.01
N GLU A 16 -30.11 16.93 -9.86
CA GLU A 16 -31.18 17.80 -9.36
C GLU A 16 -30.67 18.98 -8.54
N ASP A 17 -29.54 18.83 -7.85
CA ASP A 17 -29.01 19.86 -6.96
C ASP A 17 -27.51 20.13 -7.12
N GLU A 18 -26.90 19.50 -8.14
CA GLU A 18 -25.49 19.66 -8.51
C GLU A 18 -24.50 19.40 -7.35
N LYS A 19 -24.91 18.52 -6.40
CA LYS A 19 -24.11 18.18 -5.22
C LYS A 19 -23.62 16.73 -5.28
N ASN A 20 -22.39 16.53 -4.84
CA ASN A 20 -21.86 15.21 -4.53
C ASN A 20 -22.25 14.84 -3.09
N LEU A 21 -22.97 13.70 -2.92
CA LEU A 21 -23.38 13.20 -1.62
C LEU A 21 -22.22 13.11 -0.62
N ASN A 22 -21.07 12.63 -1.09
CA ASN A 22 -19.87 12.45 -0.26
C ASN A 22 -19.06 13.76 -0.03
N ARG A 23 -19.73 14.93 -0.15
CA ARG A 23 -19.20 16.25 0.17
C ARG A 23 -20.12 17.06 1.10
N VAL A 24 -21.29 16.50 1.43
CA VAL A 24 -22.33 17.28 2.16
C VAL A 24 -22.66 16.73 3.56
N PHE A 25 -21.96 15.69 4.02
CA PHE A 25 -22.16 15.19 5.39
C PHE A 25 -21.75 16.22 6.45
N PRO A 26 -22.57 16.41 7.51
CA PRO A 26 -23.67 15.58 8.01
C PRO A 26 -25.04 15.79 7.33
N GLY A 27 -25.14 16.66 6.34
CA GLY A 27 -26.41 16.99 5.70
C GLY A 27 -27.25 18.04 6.43
N ASN A 28 -28.44 18.30 5.87
CA ASN A 28 -29.41 19.28 6.41
C ASN A 28 -30.83 18.80 6.09
N PRO A 29 -31.73 18.62 7.07
CA PRO A 29 -33.09 18.16 6.84
C PRO A 29 -33.92 19.13 6.00
N ASN A 30 -33.56 20.42 5.98
CA ASN A 30 -34.24 21.48 5.23
C ASN A 30 -33.48 21.86 3.94
N GLY A 31 -32.41 21.14 3.60
CA GLY A 31 -31.59 21.40 2.44
C GLY A 31 -32.12 20.76 1.15
N THR A 32 -31.25 20.71 0.15
CA THR A 32 -31.54 20.06 -1.14
C THR A 32 -31.58 18.54 -1.02
N ARG A 33 -31.71 17.83 -2.14
CA ARG A 33 -31.84 16.37 -2.14
C ARG A 33 -30.67 15.67 -1.46
N MET A 34 -29.43 16.01 -1.85
CA MET A 34 -28.25 15.37 -1.27
C MET A 34 -28.04 15.75 0.20
N ASP A 35 -28.35 17.00 0.59
CA ASP A 35 -28.30 17.41 2.00
C ASP A 35 -29.26 16.57 2.87
N ARG A 36 -30.50 16.37 2.39
CA ARG A 36 -31.49 15.55 3.11
C ARG A 36 -31.09 14.08 3.16
N LEU A 37 -30.55 13.55 2.05
CA LEU A 37 -30.08 12.15 2.01
C LEU A 37 -28.92 11.93 2.99
N ALA A 38 -27.93 12.82 3.02
CA ALA A 38 -26.83 12.74 3.98
C ALA A 38 -27.35 12.80 5.42
N TYR A 39 -28.28 13.71 5.72
CA TYR A 39 -28.93 13.79 7.03
C TYR A 39 -29.62 12.48 7.42
N GLU A 40 -30.41 11.86 6.53
CA GLU A 40 -31.08 10.59 6.78
C GLU A 40 -30.07 9.45 7.01
N VAL A 41 -28.96 9.40 6.28
CA VAL A 41 -27.89 8.42 6.49
C VAL A 41 -27.31 8.58 7.91
N VAL A 42 -27.01 9.79 8.33
CA VAL A 42 -26.50 10.06 9.68
C VAL A 42 -27.51 9.63 10.75
N GLN A 43 -28.77 10.01 10.59
CA GLN A 43 -29.81 9.70 11.61
C GLN A 43 -30.15 8.22 11.69
N LYS A 44 -30.11 7.48 10.59
CA LYS A 44 -30.60 6.10 10.53
C LYS A 44 -29.51 5.04 10.52
N LEU A 45 -28.33 5.37 9.98
CA LEU A 45 -27.22 4.42 9.85
C LEU A 45 -26.08 4.72 10.81
N HIS A 46 -25.53 5.94 10.80
CA HIS A 46 -24.43 6.27 11.72
C HIS A 46 -24.87 6.17 13.18
N SER A 47 -26.11 6.54 13.52
CA SER A 47 -26.62 6.53 14.89
C SER A 47 -26.68 5.14 15.54
N VAL A 48 -26.56 4.07 14.76
CA VAL A 48 -26.66 2.67 15.23
C VAL A 48 -25.48 1.80 14.84
N ALA A 49 -24.46 2.41 14.18
CA ALA A 49 -23.30 1.68 13.69
C ALA A 49 -22.18 1.65 14.73
N ASP A 50 -21.59 0.48 14.95
CA ASP A 50 -20.34 0.32 15.72
C ASP A 50 -19.10 0.55 14.85
N TYR A 51 -19.19 0.22 13.55
CA TYR A 51 -18.13 0.39 12.53
C TYR A 51 -18.75 0.82 11.22
N TYR A 52 -17.96 1.51 10.39
CA TYR A 52 -18.44 1.97 9.09
C TYR A 52 -17.44 1.64 7.98
N ILE A 53 -17.92 1.00 6.93
CA ILE A 53 -17.14 0.68 5.73
C ILE A 53 -17.85 1.32 4.54
N ASP A 54 -17.22 2.30 3.92
CA ASP A 54 -17.68 2.95 2.70
C ASP A 54 -17.05 2.27 1.49
N LEU A 55 -17.84 1.96 0.46
CA LEU A 55 -17.36 1.28 -0.74
C LEU A 55 -17.46 2.21 -1.94
N HIS A 56 -16.30 2.48 -2.52
CA HIS A 56 -16.17 3.37 -3.67
C HIS A 56 -15.47 2.67 -4.83
N SER A 57 -15.61 3.27 -6.01
CA SER A 57 -14.81 3.01 -7.20
C SER A 57 -14.50 4.32 -7.90
N GLY A 58 -13.45 4.35 -8.72
CA GLY A 58 -13.23 5.46 -9.63
C GLY A 58 -14.45 5.72 -10.50
N ASP A 59 -14.77 6.99 -10.73
CA ASP A 59 -15.88 7.39 -11.56
C ASP A 59 -15.63 7.13 -13.07
N ASP A 60 -16.51 7.63 -13.93
CA ASP A 60 -16.50 7.36 -15.40
C ASP A 60 -15.15 7.72 -16.06
N TYR A 61 -14.37 8.60 -15.45
CA TYR A 61 -13.14 9.15 -16.04
C TYR A 61 -11.92 9.01 -15.12
N GLU A 62 -12.01 8.16 -14.11
CA GLU A 62 -10.95 8.02 -13.13
C GLU A 62 -10.29 6.63 -13.20
N GLN A 63 -8.98 6.62 -13.43
CA GLN A 63 -8.13 5.44 -13.27
C GLN A 63 -7.50 5.46 -11.89
N LEU A 64 -7.49 4.32 -11.19
CA LEU A 64 -6.86 4.19 -9.88
C LEU A 64 -6.14 2.85 -9.70
N THR A 65 -5.15 2.82 -8.81
CA THR A 65 -4.69 1.58 -8.17
C THR A 65 -5.56 1.32 -6.95
N PRO A 66 -5.89 0.07 -6.60
CA PRO A 66 -6.69 -0.19 -5.39
C PRO A 66 -6.01 0.34 -4.13
N TYR A 67 -6.75 1.04 -3.29
CA TYR A 67 -6.29 1.54 -1.99
C TYR A 67 -7.44 1.73 -1.01
N ILE A 68 -7.12 1.99 0.25
CA ILE A 68 -8.11 2.20 1.30
C ILE A 68 -7.79 3.49 2.07
N TYR A 69 -8.80 4.34 2.27
CA TYR A 69 -8.70 5.43 3.23
C TYR A 69 -9.08 4.94 4.62
N TYR A 70 -8.40 5.45 5.64
CA TYR A 70 -8.87 5.39 7.02
C TYR A 70 -9.01 6.79 7.59
N ALA A 71 -10.01 6.98 8.45
CA ALA A 71 -10.27 8.28 9.06
C ALA A 71 -9.12 8.66 10.00
N GLY A 72 -8.55 9.85 9.82
CA GLY A 72 -7.43 10.37 10.59
C GLY A 72 -7.75 11.60 11.44
N CYS A 73 -8.97 12.17 11.30
CA CYS A 73 -9.46 13.32 12.07
C CYS A 73 -10.60 12.87 13.00
N ALA A 74 -10.26 12.21 14.11
CA ALA A 74 -11.18 11.76 15.15
C ALA A 74 -10.39 11.54 16.45
N ASP A 75 -11.06 11.07 17.50
CA ASP A 75 -10.40 10.64 18.74
C ASP A 75 -9.37 9.54 18.46
N GLU A 76 -8.28 9.50 19.23
CA GLU A 76 -7.14 8.60 18.98
C GLU A 76 -7.55 7.12 18.91
N ASP A 77 -8.51 6.68 19.71
CA ASP A 77 -9.00 5.30 19.71
C ASP A 77 -9.76 4.97 18.42
N VAL A 78 -10.53 5.92 17.90
CA VAL A 78 -11.26 5.81 16.63
C VAL A 78 -10.29 5.75 15.47
N VAL A 79 -9.28 6.64 15.44
CA VAL A 79 -8.22 6.65 14.41
C VAL A 79 -7.44 5.34 14.44
N ARG A 80 -7.06 4.87 15.63
CA ARG A 80 -6.33 3.62 15.81
C ARG A 80 -7.13 2.41 15.31
N MET A 81 -8.44 2.36 15.60
CA MET A 81 -9.30 1.28 15.13
C MET A 81 -9.56 1.37 13.63
N SER A 82 -9.81 2.56 13.07
CA SER A 82 -9.94 2.78 11.63
C SER A 82 -8.70 2.32 10.87
N ARG A 83 -7.51 2.61 11.39
CA ARG A 83 -6.24 2.14 10.83
C ARG A 83 -6.12 0.61 10.88
N LYS A 84 -6.49 -0.02 12.00
CA LYS A 84 -6.53 -1.49 12.12
C LYS A 84 -7.49 -2.14 11.11
N MET A 85 -8.63 -1.51 10.84
CA MET A 85 -9.55 -1.95 9.80
C MET A 85 -8.88 -1.87 8.42
N ALA A 86 -8.22 -0.76 8.11
CA ALA A 86 -7.53 -0.57 6.82
C ALA A 86 -6.42 -1.61 6.59
N GLU A 87 -5.68 -1.98 7.62
CA GLU A 87 -4.62 -3.03 7.58
C GLU A 87 -5.14 -4.43 7.18
N GLN A 88 -6.45 -4.65 7.18
CA GLN A 88 -7.05 -5.95 6.82
C GLN A 88 -7.42 -6.05 5.33
N ALA A 89 -7.45 -4.95 4.61
CA ALA A 89 -7.75 -4.95 3.18
C ALA A 89 -6.58 -5.51 2.35
N ASP A 90 -6.92 -6.23 1.29
CA ASP A 90 -5.93 -6.76 0.34
C ASP A 90 -5.63 -5.74 -0.76
N VAL A 91 -5.13 -4.58 -0.36
CA VAL A 91 -4.77 -3.46 -1.23
C VAL A 91 -3.31 -3.03 -0.99
N PRO A 92 -2.60 -2.51 -2.00
CA PRO A 92 -1.20 -2.12 -1.83
C PRO A 92 -1.00 -0.89 -0.95
N TYR A 93 -1.99 0.00 -0.84
CA TYR A 93 -1.83 1.28 -0.15
C TYR A 93 -2.99 1.58 0.79
N MET A 94 -2.68 2.20 1.94
CA MET A 94 -3.66 2.82 2.84
C MET A 94 -3.32 4.29 3.05
N VAL A 95 -4.33 5.15 3.01
CA VAL A 95 -4.19 6.59 3.07
C VAL A 95 -4.85 7.13 4.33
N LYS A 96 -4.09 7.90 5.12
CA LYS A 96 -4.65 8.62 6.25
C LYS A 96 -5.42 9.85 5.76
N SER A 97 -6.73 9.89 5.99
CA SER A 97 -7.53 11.07 5.68
C SER A 97 -7.39 12.14 6.76
N ASN A 98 -7.12 13.37 6.34
CA ASN A 98 -6.99 14.53 7.22
C ASN A 98 -8.25 15.42 7.19
N VAL A 99 -9.42 14.86 6.84
CA VAL A 99 -10.71 15.55 6.73
C VAL A 99 -11.68 14.97 7.74
N ALA A 100 -12.38 15.84 8.48
CA ALA A 100 -13.33 15.45 9.55
C ALA A 100 -14.80 15.46 9.11
N SER A 101 -15.13 16.05 7.95
CA SER A 101 -16.52 16.21 7.49
C SER A 101 -16.61 16.23 5.97
N GLY A 102 -17.83 16.30 5.46
CA GLY A 102 -18.09 16.28 4.02
C GLY A 102 -18.27 14.87 3.49
N GLY A 103 -17.32 13.98 3.73
CA GLY A 103 -17.44 12.55 3.40
C GLY A 103 -18.19 11.76 4.48
N SER A 104 -18.87 10.70 4.07
CA SER A 104 -19.66 9.85 4.96
C SER A 104 -18.80 9.16 6.04
N TYR A 105 -17.74 8.45 5.63
CA TYR A 105 -16.85 7.78 6.57
C TYR A 105 -16.06 8.76 7.46
N ASN A 106 -15.70 9.95 6.95
CA ASN A 106 -15.03 10.98 7.73
C ASN A 106 -15.93 11.48 8.86
N TYR A 107 -17.19 11.79 8.52
CA TYR A 107 -18.15 12.24 9.50
C TYR A 107 -18.53 11.16 10.51
N ALA A 108 -18.66 9.90 10.07
CA ALA A 108 -18.86 8.77 10.98
C ALA A 108 -17.74 8.71 12.04
N ALA A 109 -16.48 8.83 11.62
CA ALA A 109 -15.35 8.84 12.55
C ALA A 109 -15.35 10.05 13.49
N ALA A 110 -15.71 11.23 13.00
CA ALA A 110 -15.85 12.42 13.84
C ALA A 110 -16.96 12.27 14.91
N CYS A 111 -17.93 11.38 14.66
CA CYS A 111 -18.95 10.97 15.61
C CYS A 111 -18.56 9.79 16.50
N GLY A 112 -17.32 9.33 16.47
CA GLY A 112 -16.81 8.23 17.31
C GLY A 112 -16.91 6.83 16.69
N ILE A 113 -17.26 6.70 15.40
CA ILE A 113 -17.45 5.41 14.72
C ILE A 113 -16.20 5.10 13.88
N PRO A 114 -15.39 4.09 14.22
CA PRO A 114 -14.24 3.70 13.42
C PRO A 114 -14.64 3.39 11.98
N SER A 115 -13.96 3.97 11.01
CA SER A 115 -14.41 3.99 9.63
C SER A 115 -13.31 3.98 8.60
N VAL A 116 -13.58 3.33 7.48
CA VAL A 116 -12.72 3.23 6.31
C VAL A 116 -13.51 3.44 5.02
N LEU A 117 -12.80 3.80 3.94
CA LEU A 117 -13.35 3.87 2.60
C LEU A 117 -12.44 3.07 1.66
N ILE A 118 -12.99 2.07 0.98
CA ILE A 118 -12.27 1.21 0.03
C ILE A 118 -12.47 1.75 -1.37
N GLU A 119 -11.37 1.99 -2.09
CA GLU A 119 -11.36 2.40 -3.48
C GLU A 119 -10.93 1.22 -4.35
N ARG A 120 -11.88 0.65 -5.14
CA ARG A 120 -11.65 -0.41 -6.12
C ARG A 120 -12.54 -0.23 -7.34
N GLY A 121 -12.03 -0.66 -8.51
CA GLY A 121 -12.67 -0.40 -9.77
C GLY A 121 -12.32 0.99 -10.31
N GLN A 122 -12.48 1.19 -11.60
CA GLN A 122 -12.07 2.40 -12.30
C GLN A 122 -12.90 2.59 -13.57
N MET A 123 -12.92 3.83 -14.11
CA MET A 123 -13.55 4.17 -15.38
C MET A 123 -15.05 3.79 -15.47
N GLY A 124 -15.79 3.90 -14.37
CA GLY A 124 -17.20 3.51 -14.30
C GLY A 124 -17.47 2.04 -14.67
N SER A 125 -16.44 1.21 -14.70
CA SER A 125 -16.51 -0.20 -15.09
C SER A 125 -16.57 -1.13 -13.89
N TRP A 126 -16.83 -2.41 -14.16
CA TRP A 126 -16.78 -3.46 -13.15
C TRP A 126 -16.20 -4.75 -13.73
N SER A 127 -15.65 -5.61 -12.89
CA SER A 127 -15.31 -6.98 -13.24
C SER A 127 -15.67 -7.95 -12.12
N PRO A 128 -15.83 -9.26 -12.40
CA PRO A 128 -15.99 -10.26 -11.36
C PRO A 128 -14.84 -10.27 -10.35
N GLU A 129 -13.61 -10.00 -10.80
CA GLU A 129 -12.40 -9.95 -9.99
C GLU A 129 -12.46 -8.79 -8.99
N GLU A 130 -12.89 -7.59 -9.43
CA GLU A 130 -13.05 -6.43 -8.55
C GLU A 130 -14.13 -6.65 -7.50
N VAL A 131 -15.28 -7.24 -7.90
CA VAL A 131 -16.35 -7.62 -6.97
C VAL A 131 -15.85 -8.65 -5.95
N HIS A 132 -15.10 -9.67 -6.40
CA HIS A 132 -14.53 -10.68 -5.51
C HIS A 132 -13.54 -10.05 -4.53
N SER A 133 -12.64 -9.19 -5.00
CA SER A 133 -11.63 -8.52 -4.19
C SER A 133 -12.26 -7.58 -3.15
N THR A 134 -13.26 -6.78 -3.54
CA THR A 134 -14.00 -5.92 -2.60
C THR A 134 -14.71 -6.74 -1.51
N ARG A 135 -15.34 -7.85 -1.89
CA ARG A 135 -15.97 -8.77 -0.91
C ARG A 135 -14.95 -9.40 0.04
N LYS A 136 -13.75 -9.73 -0.46
CA LYS A 136 -12.64 -10.25 0.33
C LYS A 136 -12.18 -9.21 1.36
N ASP A 137 -11.99 -7.94 0.95
CA ASP A 137 -11.60 -6.86 1.84
C ASP A 137 -12.61 -6.67 2.98
N VAL A 138 -13.89 -6.52 2.63
CA VAL A 138 -14.97 -6.38 3.62
C VAL A 138 -14.99 -7.57 4.58
N ARG A 139 -14.91 -8.80 4.06
CA ARG A 139 -14.89 -10.01 4.88
C ARG A 139 -13.70 -10.04 5.84
N ASN A 140 -12.50 -9.70 5.37
CA ASN A 140 -11.31 -9.69 6.20
C ASN A 140 -11.42 -8.66 7.33
N ILE A 141 -11.97 -7.48 7.06
CA ILE A 141 -12.26 -6.46 8.06
C ILE A 141 -13.27 -6.99 9.08
N LEU A 142 -14.39 -7.53 8.64
CA LEU A 142 -15.44 -8.05 9.54
C LEU A 142 -14.94 -9.21 10.40
N CYS A 143 -14.11 -10.12 9.86
CA CYS A 143 -13.46 -11.19 10.63
C CYS A 143 -12.52 -10.62 11.70
N ALA A 144 -11.73 -9.60 11.35
CA ALA A 144 -10.78 -8.99 12.28
C ALA A 144 -11.46 -8.21 13.42
N LEU A 145 -12.65 -7.68 13.16
CA LEU A 145 -13.50 -7.01 14.14
C LEU A 145 -14.32 -8.00 15.01
N GLY A 146 -14.29 -9.30 14.68
CA GLY A 146 -15.12 -10.30 15.37
C GLY A 146 -16.62 -10.21 15.05
N VAL A 147 -16.99 -9.47 14.00
CA VAL A 147 -18.38 -9.31 13.53
C VAL A 147 -18.81 -10.50 12.66
N TYR A 148 -17.86 -11.11 11.96
CA TYR A 148 -18.09 -12.29 11.13
C TYR A 148 -17.26 -13.46 11.64
N ASP A 149 -17.94 -14.55 12.00
CA ASP A 149 -17.31 -15.80 12.45
C ASP A 149 -16.84 -16.62 11.23
N GLY A 150 -15.59 -16.44 10.86
CA GLY A 150 -14.96 -17.10 9.73
C GLY A 150 -13.47 -16.85 9.67
N MET A 151 -12.77 -17.58 8.79
CA MET A 151 -11.35 -17.36 8.57
C MET A 151 -11.14 -16.19 7.62
N ARG A 152 -10.15 -15.34 7.93
CA ARG A 152 -9.65 -14.33 7.02
C ARG A 152 -9.03 -14.99 5.79
N SER A 153 -9.29 -14.44 4.63
CA SER A 153 -8.62 -14.86 3.40
C SER A 153 -7.18 -14.36 3.41
N TYR A 154 -6.28 -15.12 2.79
CA TYR A 154 -4.90 -14.70 2.59
C TYR A 154 -4.87 -13.37 1.82
N SER A 155 -4.04 -12.44 2.28
CA SER A 155 -3.81 -11.15 1.60
C SER A 155 -2.51 -11.21 0.78
N ASN A 156 -2.57 -10.70 -0.45
CA ASN A 156 -1.39 -10.56 -1.31
C ASN A 156 -0.57 -9.33 -0.93
N TYR A 157 -1.20 -8.37 -0.25
CA TYR A 157 -0.60 -7.10 0.14
C TYR A 157 -0.64 -6.91 1.65
N TYR A 158 0.35 -6.20 2.16
CA TYR A 158 0.32 -5.51 3.44
C TYR A 158 0.29 -4.00 3.12
N PRO A 159 -0.83 -3.30 3.32
CA PRO A 159 -1.00 -1.93 2.83
C PRO A 159 0.11 -0.99 3.33
N MET A 160 0.81 -0.35 2.40
CA MET A 160 1.78 0.70 2.74
C MET A 160 1.05 1.99 3.05
N GLU A 161 1.39 2.62 4.17
CA GLU A 161 0.74 3.85 4.60
C GLU A 161 1.25 5.06 3.81
N ILE A 162 0.31 5.86 3.30
CA ILE A 162 0.55 7.12 2.59
C ILE A 162 0.15 8.27 3.52
N GLU A 163 1.06 9.22 3.73
CA GLU A 163 0.83 10.35 4.65
C GLU A 163 0.52 11.66 3.93
N ASP A 164 1.41 12.09 3.04
CA ASP A 164 1.25 13.37 2.33
C ASP A 164 0.67 13.12 0.94
N VAL A 165 -0.58 13.54 0.73
CA VAL A 165 -1.26 13.39 -0.56
C VAL A 165 -1.34 14.73 -1.29
N ARG A 166 -1.03 14.72 -2.59
CA ARG A 166 -1.19 15.82 -3.52
C ARG A 166 -2.36 15.55 -4.45
N TYR A 167 -3.36 16.41 -4.36
CA TYR A 167 -4.52 16.42 -5.27
C TYR A 167 -4.28 17.50 -6.32
N GLN A 168 -3.67 17.13 -7.43
CA GLN A 168 -3.35 18.09 -8.48
C GLN A 168 -4.52 18.22 -9.46
N SER A 169 -5.06 19.45 -9.55
CA SER A 169 -6.05 19.84 -10.54
C SER A 169 -5.38 20.50 -11.75
N ALA A 170 -6.02 20.42 -12.91
CA ALA A 170 -5.55 21.10 -14.11
C ALA A 170 -5.71 22.63 -13.96
N SER A 171 -4.66 23.40 -14.27
CA SER A 171 -4.73 24.87 -14.25
C SER A 171 -5.39 25.43 -15.51
N VAL A 172 -5.54 24.60 -16.53
CA VAL A 172 -6.12 24.93 -17.84
C VAL A 172 -6.90 23.76 -18.41
N SER A 173 -7.97 24.03 -19.13
CA SER A 173 -8.69 22.98 -19.87
C SER A 173 -7.90 22.55 -21.11
N GLY A 174 -7.90 21.25 -21.41
CA GLY A 174 -7.19 20.73 -22.57
C GLY A 174 -7.17 19.20 -22.62
N LEU A 175 -6.15 18.67 -23.28
CA LEU A 175 -5.94 17.24 -23.48
C LEU A 175 -4.81 16.76 -22.55
N TRP A 176 -5.14 15.88 -21.59
CA TRP A 176 -4.21 15.30 -20.65
C TRP A 176 -3.44 14.12 -21.24
N TYR A 177 -2.12 14.22 -21.23
CA TYR A 177 -1.19 13.16 -21.64
C TYR A 177 -0.40 12.68 -20.43
N PRO A 178 -0.88 11.67 -19.70
CA PRO A 178 -0.14 11.12 -18.57
C PRO A 178 1.13 10.39 -19.02
N ALA A 179 2.22 10.59 -18.29
CA ALA A 179 3.47 9.84 -18.44
C ALA A 179 3.60 8.73 -17.38
N LYS A 180 2.69 8.72 -16.42
CA LYS A 180 2.61 7.75 -15.32
C LYS A 180 1.22 7.13 -15.28
N LYS A 181 1.12 5.98 -14.64
CA LYS A 181 -0.15 5.29 -14.36
C LYS A 181 -0.32 5.10 -12.85
N PRO A 182 -1.54 4.88 -12.36
CA PRO A 182 -1.78 4.51 -10.97
C PRO A 182 -0.96 3.28 -10.57
N GLY A 183 -0.30 3.38 -9.41
CA GLY A 183 0.65 2.37 -8.89
C GLY A 183 2.12 2.63 -9.25
N ASP A 184 2.43 3.52 -10.19
CA ASP A 184 3.81 3.86 -10.50
C ASP A 184 4.48 4.60 -9.35
N ILE A 185 5.69 4.18 -9.01
CA ILE A 185 6.55 4.87 -8.05
C ILE A 185 7.17 6.08 -8.73
N ILE A 186 7.19 7.20 -8.01
CA ILE A 186 7.65 8.49 -8.52
C ILE A 186 8.66 9.13 -7.57
N LYS A 187 9.51 9.99 -8.15
CA LYS A 187 10.53 10.77 -7.41
C LYS A 187 10.28 12.26 -7.58
N VAL A 188 10.79 13.07 -6.63
CA VAL A 188 10.78 14.53 -6.75
C VAL A 188 11.38 14.97 -8.09
N GLY A 189 10.68 15.88 -8.79
CA GLY A 189 11.07 16.40 -10.11
C GLY A 189 10.71 15.49 -11.27
N GLU A 190 10.16 14.30 -11.03
CA GLU A 190 9.80 13.37 -12.08
C GLU A 190 8.59 13.85 -12.88
N TYR A 191 8.65 13.68 -14.20
CA TYR A 191 7.60 14.10 -15.13
C TYR A 191 6.39 13.17 -15.01
N LEU A 192 5.23 13.77 -14.67
CA LEU A 192 3.96 13.06 -14.49
C LEU A 192 3.08 13.10 -15.74
N GLY A 193 3.21 14.15 -16.55
CA GLY A 193 2.43 14.33 -17.77
C GLY A 193 2.31 15.80 -18.17
N CYS A 194 1.51 16.05 -19.22
CA CYS A 194 1.22 17.42 -19.66
C CYS A 194 -0.21 17.58 -20.20
N VAL A 195 -0.72 18.81 -20.12
CA VAL A 195 -1.96 19.22 -20.81
C VAL A 195 -1.58 19.93 -22.12
N LYS A 196 -2.21 19.55 -23.22
CA LYS A 196 -1.99 20.16 -24.53
C LYS A 196 -3.29 20.76 -25.07
N ASP A 197 -3.13 21.72 -26.00
CA ASP A 197 -4.24 22.18 -26.86
C ASP A 197 -4.52 21.20 -28.02
N TYR A 198 -5.48 21.54 -28.86
CA TYR A 198 -5.84 20.68 -30.02
C TYR A 198 -4.81 20.73 -31.16
N GLU A 199 -3.91 21.71 -31.14
CA GLU A 199 -2.79 21.86 -32.08
C GLU A 199 -1.53 21.10 -31.60
N GLY A 200 -1.55 20.57 -30.35
CA GLY A 200 -0.47 19.80 -29.75
C GLY A 200 0.55 20.63 -28.96
N ASN A 201 0.31 21.93 -28.77
CA ASN A 201 1.17 22.77 -27.93
C ASN A 201 0.96 22.43 -26.45
N ILE A 202 2.04 22.40 -25.68
CA ILE A 202 1.98 22.16 -24.24
C ILE A 202 1.47 23.42 -23.55
N LEU A 203 0.36 23.30 -22.84
CA LEU A 203 -0.26 24.36 -22.02
C LEU A 203 0.19 24.26 -20.55
N GLU A 204 0.37 23.05 -20.03
CA GLU A 204 0.76 22.78 -18.65
C GLU A 204 1.65 21.54 -18.59
N THR A 205 2.65 21.57 -17.71
CA THR A 205 3.51 20.42 -17.38
C THR A 205 3.37 20.09 -15.91
N SER A 206 3.12 18.82 -15.61
CA SER A 206 3.02 18.30 -14.24
C SER A 206 4.30 17.56 -13.86
N LEU A 207 4.89 17.95 -12.73
CA LEU A 207 6.05 17.30 -12.10
C LEU A 207 5.71 16.91 -10.67
N SER A 208 6.30 15.82 -10.19
CA SER A 208 6.16 15.43 -8.79
C SER A 208 6.96 16.33 -7.85
N ASP A 209 6.36 16.74 -6.74
CA ASP A 209 7.03 17.50 -5.66
C ASP A 209 7.47 16.60 -4.48
N LEU A 210 7.21 15.27 -4.57
CA LEU A 210 7.57 14.30 -3.54
C LEU A 210 8.01 12.95 -4.14
N ASN A 211 8.65 12.13 -3.29
CA ASN A 211 8.87 10.71 -3.58
C ASN A 211 7.66 9.91 -3.10
N GLY A 212 7.09 9.03 -3.92
CA GLY A 212 5.91 8.29 -3.53
C GLY A 212 5.29 7.47 -4.65
N VAL A 213 3.96 7.42 -4.69
CA VAL A 213 3.20 6.61 -5.64
C VAL A 213 2.02 7.38 -6.21
N VAL A 214 1.70 7.15 -7.47
CA VAL A 214 0.47 7.66 -8.10
C VAL A 214 -0.71 6.80 -7.61
N LEU A 215 -1.73 7.44 -7.01
CA LEU A 215 -2.92 6.74 -6.50
C LEU A 215 -4.01 6.67 -7.56
N TYR A 216 -4.34 7.80 -8.17
CA TYR A 216 -5.32 7.87 -9.26
C TYR A 216 -5.08 9.07 -10.17
N GLN A 217 -5.70 9.07 -11.33
CA GLN A 217 -5.61 10.16 -12.31
C GLN A 217 -6.82 10.18 -13.25
N ALA A 218 -6.98 11.28 -13.97
CA ALA A 218 -7.91 11.34 -15.09
C ALA A 218 -7.54 10.29 -16.14
N GLY A 219 -8.44 9.35 -16.38
CA GLY A 219 -8.29 8.28 -17.37
C GLY A 219 -8.82 8.69 -18.75
N SER A 220 -9.57 9.81 -18.84
CA SER A 220 -9.98 10.41 -20.10
C SER A 220 -8.92 11.37 -20.62
N LEU A 221 -8.91 11.56 -21.94
CA LEU A 221 -8.03 12.54 -22.58
C LEU A 221 -8.40 13.99 -22.18
N GLN A 222 -9.68 14.27 -21.92
CA GLN A 222 -10.15 15.59 -21.56
C GLN A 222 -9.91 15.88 -20.08
N VAL A 223 -9.34 17.06 -19.80
CA VAL A 223 -9.37 17.70 -18.47
C VAL A 223 -9.93 19.11 -18.57
N ILE A 224 -10.64 19.53 -17.54
CA ILE A 224 -11.18 20.88 -17.41
C ILE A 224 -10.43 21.65 -16.35
N LYS A 225 -10.32 22.96 -16.53
CA LYS A 225 -9.71 23.83 -15.52
C LYS A 225 -10.34 23.61 -14.15
N ASP A 226 -9.52 23.54 -13.13
CA ASP A 226 -9.87 23.25 -11.73
C ASP A 226 -10.43 21.83 -11.48
N GLY A 227 -10.56 21.00 -12.52
CA GLY A 227 -10.93 19.58 -12.41
C GLY A 227 -9.76 18.69 -11.99
N PRO A 228 -10.03 17.50 -11.40
CA PRO A 228 -9.01 16.58 -10.95
C PRO A 228 -8.18 16.06 -12.14
N MET A 229 -6.86 16.01 -11.98
CA MET A 229 -5.93 15.57 -13.02
C MET A 229 -5.13 14.34 -12.59
N ILE A 230 -4.37 14.46 -11.50
CA ILE A 230 -3.56 13.37 -10.95
C ILE A 230 -3.40 13.52 -9.43
N THR A 231 -3.47 12.40 -8.73
CA THR A 231 -3.26 12.33 -7.28
C THR A 231 -2.17 11.33 -6.96
N TYR A 232 -1.24 11.77 -6.12
CA TYR A 232 -0.11 10.97 -5.69
C TYR A 232 0.24 11.28 -4.24
N GLY A 233 0.96 10.37 -3.56
CA GLY A 233 1.29 10.58 -2.16
C GLY A 233 2.61 9.93 -1.75
N SER A 234 3.21 10.47 -0.68
CA SER A 234 4.45 9.96 -0.11
C SER A 234 4.19 8.80 0.86
N PHE A 235 5.13 7.88 0.92
CA PHE A 235 5.10 6.83 1.94
C PHE A 235 5.34 7.41 3.33
N SER A 236 4.59 6.88 4.31
CA SER A 236 4.74 7.26 5.71
C SER A 236 6.16 6.99 6.22
N ARG A 237 6.72 7.95 6.93
CA ARG A 237 8.01 7.79 7.64
C ARG A 237 7.99 6.68 8.70
N ARG A 238 6.81 6.23 9.12
CA ARG A 238 6.67 5.13 10.10
C ARG A 238 7.28 3.81 9.61
N LYS A 239 7.41 3.62 8.29
CA LYS A 239 8.12 2.47 7.73
C LYS A 239 9.61 2.54 8.06
N ASP A 240 10.21 3.72 7.93
CA ASP A 240 11.61 3.97 8.28
C ASP A 240 11.84 3.81 9.78
N GLU A 241 10.97 4.35 10.64
CA GLU A 241 11.04 4.15 12.09
C GLU A 241 10.88 2.67 12.50
N ARG A 242 10.05 1.90 11.80
CA ARG A 242 9.90 0.46 12.07
C ARG A 242 11.16 -0.30 11.68
N LYS A 243 11.73 -0.01 10.53
CA LYS A 243 13.00 -0.58 10.07
C LYS A 243 14.14 -0.19 11.00
N GLU A 244 14.18 1.06 11.40
CA GLU A 244 15.14 1.53 12.41
C GLU A 244 15.00 0.78 13.76
N LYS A 245 13.77 0.57 14.24
CA LYS A 245 13.53 -0.23 15.45
C LYS A 245 13.97 -1.68 15.27
N ILE A 246 13.71 -2.29 14.12
CA ILE A 246 14.15 -3.66 13.79
C ILE A 246 15.68 -3.72 13.75
N THR A 247 16.32 -2.80 13.04
CA THR A 247 17.77 -2.71 12.93
C THR A 247 18.41 -2.53 14.32
N ASN A 248 17.89 -1.58 15.12
CA ASN A 248 18.38 -1.34 16.48
C ASN A 248 18.18 -2.54 17.42
N TYR A 249 17.07 -3.28 17.26
CA TYR A 249 16.84 -4.50 18.05
C TYR A 249 17.86 -5.58 17.73
N TRP A 250 18.11 -5.83 16.44
CA TRP A 250 19.06 -6.86 16.01
C TRP A 250 20.52 -6.43 16.20
N ALA A 251 20.85 -5.16 16.02
CA ALA A 251 22.19 -4.63 16.34
C ALA A 251 22.59 -4.92 17.79
N LYS A 252 21.68 -4.68 18.74
CA LYS A 252 21.93 -4.99 20.17
C LYS A 252 22.09 -6.47 20.49
N ARG A 253 21.69 -7.35 19.61
CA ARG A 253 21.72 -8.82 19.78
C ARG A 253 22.71 -9.51 18.85
N SER A 254 23.35 -8.77 17.98
CA SER A 254 24.19 -9.32 16.90
C SER A 254 25.31 -10.19 17.44
N ASP A 255 26.02 -9.78 18.49
CA ASP A 255 27.10 -10.56 19.10
C ASP A 255 26.59 -11.91 19.64
N SER A 256 25.52 -11.90 20.42
CA SER A 256 24.93 -13.13 20.98
C SER A 256 24.36 -14.04 19.91
N PHE A 257 23.80 -13.47 18.85
CA PHE A 257 23.27 -14.21 17.72
C PHE A 257 24.38 -14.83 16.87
N MET A 258 25.49 -14.11 16.66
CA MET A 258 26.68 -14.62 16.01
C MET A 258 27.24 -15.84 16.75
N GLU A 259 27.41 -15.73 18.10
CA GLU A 259 27.90 -16.84 18.92
C GLU A 259 27.00 -18.08 18.84
N GLN A 260 25.68 -17.87 18.84
CA GLN A 260 24.71 -18.95 18.64
C GLN A 260 24.88 -19.60 17.27
N ARG A 261 24.97 -18.82 16.18
CA ARG A 261 25.16 -19.36 14.82
C ARG A 261 26.49 -20.08 14.66
N ARG A 262 27.56 -19.57 15.30
CA ARG A 262 28.87 -20.24 15.35
C ARG A 262 28.76 -21.62 16.01
N ALA A 263 28.09 -21.71 17.14
CA ALA A 263 27.87 -22.99 17.81
C ALA A 263 27.03 -23.95 16.98
N GLU A 264 26.01 -23.47 16.31
CA GLU A 264 25.14 -24.29 15.46
C GLU A 264 25.86 -24.82 14.21
N LEU A 265 26.79 -24.04 13.60
CA LEU A 265 27.61 -24.50 12.47
C LEU A 265 28.51 -25.70 12.85
N HIS A 266 28.88 -25.84 14.12
CA HIS A 266 29.68 -26.94 14.62
C HIS A 266 28.88 -28.04 15.34
N SER A 267 27.57 -28.07 15.13
CA SER A 267 26.67 -29.04 15.75
C SER A 267 25.96 -29.89 14.71
N ASP A 268 25.29 -30.97 15.15
CA ASP A 268 24.41 -31.81 14.31
C ASP A 268 23.30 -31.02 13.60
N MET A 269 23.05 -29.79 14.01
CA MET A 269 22.05 -28.93 13.36
C MET A 269 22.48 -28.53 11.96
N ALA A 270 23.77 -28.26 11.73
CA ALA A 270 24.30 -27.93 10.41
C ALA A 270 24.03 -29.07 9.42
N ASP A 271 24.33 -30.31 9.78
CA ASP A 271 24.11 -31.47 8.93
C ASP A 271 22.63 -31.72 8.65
N LYS A 272 21.77 -31.53 9.66
CA LYS A 272 20.31 -31.63 9.49
C LYS A 272 19.79 -30.60 8.51
N TRP A 273 20.19 -29.34 8.63
CA TRP A 273 19.79 -28.30 7.69
C TRP A 273 20.32 -28.51 6.29
N LEU A 274 21.58 -28.92 6.13
CA LEU A 274 22.15 -29.24 4.81
C LEU A 274 21.37 -30.38 4.13
N LYS A 275 20.99 -31.41 4.87
CA LYS A 275 20.19 -32.51 4.35
C LYS A 275 18.79 -32.04 3.93
N GLU A 276 18.14 -31.24 4.76
CA GLU A 276 16.78 -30.72 4.49
C GLU A 276 16.77 -29.80 3.28
N ILE A 277 17.61 -28.78 3.28
CA ILE A 277 17.69 -27.82 2.17
C ILE A 277 18.09 -28.50 0.87
N GLY A 278 19.04 -29.43 0.90
CA GLY A 278 19.50 -30.16 -0.26
C GLY A 278 18.40 -30.94 -0.98
N THR A 279 17.29 -31.28 -0.29
CA THR A 279 16.13 -31.93 -0.93
C THR A 279 15.32 -31.01 -1.83
N PHE A 280 15.44 -29.72 -1.66
CA PHE A 280 14.68 -28.71 -2.41
C PHE A 280 15.52 -27.99 -3.47
N LEU A 281 16.85 -28.10 -3.41
CA LEU A 281 17.73 -27.43 -4.36
C LEU A 281 17.79 -28.21 -5.70
N PRO A 282 17.74 -27.49 -6.84
CA PRO A 282 18.05 -28.10 -8.15
C PRO A 282 19.48 -28.61 -8.22
N ASP A 283 19.73 -29.57 -9.12
CA ASP A 283 21.07 -30.08 -9.36
C ASP A 283 22.01 -29.02 -9.95
N GLY A 284 23.26 -29.06 -9.55
CA GLY A 284 24.34 -28.20 -10.10
C GLY A 284 24.72 -27.05 -9.19
N LYS A 285 25.66 -26.22 -9.70
CA LYS A 285 26.08 -25.00 -9.01
C LYS A 285 25.06 -23.90 -9.25
N LEU A 286 24.50 -23.35 -8.18
CA LEU A 286 23.43 -22.35 -8.18
C LEU A 286 23.94 -20.99 -7.70
N ARG A 287 23.33 -19.92 -8.18
CA ARG A 287 23.42 -18.56 -7.62
C ARG A 287 22.25 -18.39 -6.66
N ILE A 288 22.53 -18.21 -5.38
CA ILE A 288 21.52 -18.21 -4.31
C ILE A 288 21.52 -16.85 -3.60
N LEU A 289 20.32 -16.28 -3.42
CA LEU A 289 20.10 -15.13 -2.56
C LEU A 289 19.53 -15.61 -1.20
N ASP A 290 20.25 -15.32 -0.11
CA ASP A 290 19.80 -15.54 1.28
C ASP A 290 19.26 -14.22 1.84
N VAL A 291 17.92 -14.16 2.02
CA VAL A 291 17.19 -12.94 2.40
C VAL A 291 16.99 -12.89 3.91
N GLY A 292 17.55 -11.87 4.57
CA GLY A 292 17.58 -11.79 6.03
C GLY A 292 18.63 -12.75 6.63
N CYS A 293 19.79 -12.80 5.99
CA CYS A 293 20.84 -13.79 6.29
C CYS A 293 21.37 -13.75 7.72
N GLY A 294 21.09 -12.67 8.48
CA GLY A 294 21.61 -12.48 9.85
C GLY A 294 23.13 -12.63 9.88
N ALA A 295 23.65 -13.47 10.78
CA ALA A 295 25.08 -13.77 10.86
C ALA A 295 25.56 -14.81 9.81
N GLY A 296 24.79 -15.07 8.74
CA GLY A 296 25.22 -15.83 7.57
C GLY A 296 25.16 -17.35 7.68
N PHE A 297 24.39 -17.91 8.61
CA PHE A 297 24.34 -19.35 8.86
C PHE A 297 23.99 -20.17 7.58
N PHE A 298 22.88 -19.86 6.93
CA PHE A 298 22.48 -20.57 5.68
C PHE A 298 23.40 -20.21 4.52
N SER A 299 23.81 -18.96 4.39
CA SER A 299 24.78 -18.54 3.37
C SER A 299 26.06 -19.38 3.43
N ILE A 300 26.61 -19.59 4.64
CA ILE A 300 27.83 -20.36 4.85
C ILE A 300 27.61 -21.85 4.51
N LEU A 301 26.50 -22.44 4.96
CA LEU A 301 26.19 -23.82 4.68
C LEU A 301 26.04 -24.08 3.17
N LEU A 302 25.32 -23.21 2.46
CA LEU A 302 25.11 -23.32 1.02
C LEU A 302 26.39 -23.10 0.22
N ALA A 303 27.26 -22.18 0.66
CA ALA A 303 28.57 -22.00 0.04
C ALA A 303 29.49 -23.22 0.24
N LYS A 304 29.42 -23.91 1.39
CA LYS A 304 30.14 -25.16 1.62
C LYS A 304 29.65 -26.31 0.72
N LEU A 305 28.41 -26.26 0.21
CA LEU A 305 27.91 -27.16 -0.83
C LEU A 305 28.40 -26.79 -2.25
N GLY A 306 29.12 -25.68 -2.40
CA GLY A 306 29.69 -25.25 -3.67
C GLY A 306 28.84 -24.27 -4.47
N HIS A 307 27.74 -23.75 -3.90
CA HIS A 307 26.93 -22.75 -4.53
C HIS A 307 27.56 -21.34 -4.41
N GLU A 308 27.13 -20.41 -5.29
CA GLU A 308 27.49 -19.00 -5.23
C GLU A 308 26.42 -18.25 -4.45
N VAL A 309 26.76 -17.76 -3.26
CA VAL A 309 25.77 -17.24 -2.31
C VAL A 309 25.98 -15.77 -2.02
N THR A 310 24.90 -15.00 -2.14
CA THR A 310 24.81 -13.62 -1.69
C THR A 310 23.79 -13.55 -0.54
N GLY A 311 24.24 -13.10 0.63
CA GLY A 311 23.37 -12.85 1.78
C GLY A 311 23.08 -11.37 1.92
N ILE A 312 21.82 -11.02 2.18
CA ILE A 312 21.40 -9.64 2.47
C ILE A 312 20.72 -9.58 3.84
N ASP A 313 20.99 -8.52 4.59
CA ASP A 313 20.30 -8.20 5.85
C ASP A 313 20.18 -6.68 6.01
N LEU A 314 19.12 -6.25 6.66
CA LEU A 314 18.87 -4.83 6.92
C LEU A 314 19.82 -4.26 7.97
N THR A 315 20.39 -5.12 8.86
CA THR A 315 21.19 -4.75 10.02
C THR A 315 22.69 -4.77 9.70
N PRO A 316 23.40 -3.61 9.70
CA PRO A 316 24.83 -3.56 9.39
C PRO A 316 25.69 -4.47 10.27
N ASP A 317 25.41 -4.55 11.58
CA ASP A 317 26.15 -5.39 12.53
C ASP A 317 26.02 -6.89 12.17
N MET A 318 24.84 -7.33 11.69
CA MET A 318 24.65 -8.70 11.20
C MET A 318 25.54 -8.99 9.99
N ILE A 319 25.65 -8.06 9.06
CA ILE A 319 26.51 -8.20 7.87
C ILE A 319 28.00 -8.21 8.25
N ILE A 320 28.40 -7.44 9.27
CA ILE A 320 29.77 -7.51 9.79
C ILE A 320 30.04 -8.93 10.30
N HIS A 321 29.18 -9.44 11.16
CA HIS A 321 29.32 -10.79 11.75
C HIS A 321 29.23 -11.92 10.72
N SER A 322 28.37 -11.77 9.68
CA SER A 322 28.29 -12.78 8.62
C SER A 322 29.61 -12.88 7.84
N ARG A 323 30.28 -11.76 7.57
CA ARG A 323 31.59 -11.72 6.92
C ARG A 323 32.69 -12.33 7.80
N GLU A 324 32.67 -12.04 9.11
CA GLU A 324 33.60 -12.62 10.08
C GLU A 324 33.44 -14.13 10.16
N LEU A 325 32.22 -14.61 10.35
CA LEU A 325 31.91 -16.03 10.48
C LEU A 325 32.21 -16.80 9.18
N ALA A 326 31.87 -16.25 8.03
CA ALA A 326 32.21 -16.85 6.74
C ALA A 326 33.74 -16.99 6.53
N LYS A 327 34.50 -15.99 6.99
CA LYS A 327 35.98 -16.05 6.96
C LYS A 327 36.51 -17.12 7.92
N GLU A 328 35.99 -17.23 9.13
CA GLU A 328 36.33 -18.29 10.10
C GLU A 328 36.08 -19.68 9.51
N GLU A 329 34.94 -19.83 8.83
CA GLU A 329 34.49 -21.09 8.23
C GLU A 329 35.09 -21.39 6.86
N ASN A 330 35.96 -20.52 6.34
CA ASN A 330 36.52 -20.61 4.99
C ASN A 330 35.45 -20.72 3.90
N ALA A 331 34.29 -20.10 4.08
CA ALA A 331 33.20 -20.06 3.13
C ALA A 331 33.26 -18.81 2.25
N SER A 332 33.10 -18.99 0.94
CA SER A 332 33.11 -17.88 -0.03
C SER A 332 31.69 -17.38 -0.26
N CYS A 333 31.27 -16.37 0.50
CA CYS A 333 29.96 -15.70 0.39
C CYS A 333 30.14 -14.20 0.17
N THR A 334 29.18 -13.60 -0.54
CA THR A 334 29.04 -12.14 -0.62
C THR A 334 27.96 -11.71 0.38
N PHE A 335 28.17 -10.60 1.11
CA PHE A 335 27.20 -10.09 2.05
C PHE A 335 27.03 -8.57 1.91
N GLU A 336 25.76 -8.13 1.85
CA GLU A 336 25.41 -6.73 1.64
C GLU A 336 24.33 -6.25 2.61
N VAL A 337 24.49 -5.01 3.10
CA VAL A 337 23.41 -4.34 3.84
C VAL A 337 22.37 -3.91 2.85
N MET A 338 21.20 -4.53 2.88
CA MET A 338 20.15 -4.29 1.90
C MET A 338 18.76 -4.55 2.49
N ASP A 339 17.79 -3.73 2.05
CA ASP A 339 16.39 -3.89 2.40
C ASP A 339 15.75 -4.95 1.49
N ALA A 340 15.32 -6.07 2.07
CA ALA A 340 14.63 -7.14 1.35
C ALA A 340 13.33 -6.71 0.64
N GLU A 341 12.72 -5.60 1.05
CA GLU A 341 11.54 -5.05 0.39
C GLU A 341 11.88 -4.22 -0.86
N ASN A 342 13.17 -3.88 -1.05
CA ASN A 342 13.65 -3.13 -2.22
C ASN A 342 15.06 -3.59 -2.60
N PRO A 343 15.22 -4.85 -3.05
CA PRO A 343 16.51 -5.39 -3.44
C PRO A 343 17.00 -4.73 -4.73
N ASP A 344 18.30 -4.34 -4.75
CA ASP A 344 18.94 -3.71 -5.91
C ASP A 344 19.71 -4.75 -6.74
N PHE A 345 18.97 -5.72 -7.28
CA PHE A 345 19.51 -6.73 -8.18
C PHE A 345 18.72 -6.76 -9.49
N PRO A 346 19.38 -6.95 -10.65
CA PRO A 346 18.70 -7.18 -11.92
C PRO A 346 17.84 -8.45 -11.89
N ASP A 347 16.76 -8.46 -12.66
CA ASP A 347 15.92 -9.65 -12.83
C ASP A 347 16.75 -10.85 -13.33
N GLY A 348 16.48 -12.03 -12.76
CA GLY A 348 17.17 -13.26 -13.14
C GLY A 348 18.62 -13.39 -12.64
N THR A 349 19.04 -12.54 -11.68
CA THR A 349 20.37 -12.63 -11.06
C THR A 349 20.57 -13.93 -10.29
N PHE A 350 19.55 -14.45 -9.64
CA PHE A 350 19.60 -15.64 -8.79
C PHE A 350 18.74 -16.76 -9.35
N ASP A 351 19.19 -18.00 -9.12
CA ASP A 351 18.49 -19.22 -9.50
C ASP A 351 17.55 -19.70 -8.38
N VAL A 352 17.90 -19.38 -7.12
CA VAL A 352 17.14 -19.72 -5.91
C VAL A 352 17.18 -18.56 -4.91
N ILE A 353 16.09 -18.38 -4.16
CA ILE A 353 15.99 -17.48 -3.02
C ILE A 353 15.62 -18.31 -1.79
N VAL A 354 16.33 -18.11 -0.68
CA VAL A 354 16.10 -18.74 0.61
C VAL A 354 15.83 -17.73 1.70
#